data_ffac7a95fde4e776378678a0edb73a17
#
_entry.id   ffac7a95fde4e776378678a0edb73a17
#
_cell.length_a   1.000
_cell.length_b   1.000
_cell.length_c   1.000
_cell.angle_alpha   90.00
_cell.angle_beta   90.00
_cell.angle_gamma   90.00
#
_symmetry.space_group_name_H-M   'P 1'
#
loop_
_entity.id
_entity.type
_entity.pdbx_description
1 polymer ?
#
loop_
_entity_poly.entity_id
_entity_poly.type
_entity_poly.pdbx_seq_one_letter_code
_entity_poly.pdbx_strand_id
1 'polypeptide(L)'
;MATPGYDYDRDIPAGFYDEIHQCKAGVRFFWHDLKFRAVAKRLDGVGKVLDVGCGPGTFIGNYLGGVECLGIDFSASQIDYANRRYGTAEHRFSTQMLASLGERFDAITMIELLEHLPPADARRLLAEARGLLSPQGRLVVTTPNYRSLWPLIEWGVNRVSRVSYEQQHINKYWRGRLAADLAQAGYAKVEVGTAVGLAPFAAVFGRGPAQWLDAVERSVGHLGCGNLLVAVARP
;
A
#
# COMPACT_ATOMS: atom_id res chain seq x y z
N MET A 1 10.08 -17.10 -2.24
CA MET A 1 11.56 -17.06 -2.34
C MET A 1 11.92 -15.67 -2.84
N ALA A 2 12.76 -14.94 -2.12
CA ALA A 2 13.25 -13.64 -2.58
C ALA A 2 14.03 -13.82 -3.89
N THR A 3 14.00 -12.78 -4.74
CA THR A 3 14.83 -12.74 -5.95
C THR A 3 16.29 -12.89 -5.54
N PRO A 4 17.09 -13.73 -6.19
CA PRO A 4 18.49 -13.88 -5.85
C PRO A 4 19.21 -12.52 -5.87
N GLY A 5 19.68 -12.05 -4.73
CA GLY A 5 20.46 -10.81 -4.57
C GLY A 5 19.74 -9.64 -3.91
N TYR A 6 18.40 -9.63 -3.78
CA TYR A 6 17.67 -8.60 -3.04
C TYR A 6 17.29 -9.07 -1.64
N ASP A 7 17.69 -8.31 -0.63
CA ASP A 7 17.37 -8.54 0.78
C ASP A 7 16.75 -7.25 1.34
N TYR A 8 15.46 -7.30 1.69
CA TYR A 8 14.69 -6.13 2.13
C TYR A 8 15.33 -5.45 3.35
N ASP A 9 15.73 -6.22 4.37
CA ASP A 9 16.29 -5.67 5.60
C ASP A 9 17.70 -5.05 5.39
N ARG A 10 18.46 -5.57 4.44
CA ARG A 10 19.76 -5.01 4.07
C ARG A 10 19.64 -3.80 3.16
N ASP A 11 18.72 -3.87 2.19
CA ASP A 11 18.66 -2.91 1.08
C ASP A 11 17.74 -1.72 1.39
N ILE A 12 16.81 -1.85 2.38
CA ILE A 12 15.91 -0.80 2.83
C ILE A 12 16.11 -0.55 4.33
N PRO A 13 16.83 0.50 4.72
CA PRO A 13 17.02 0.86 6.12
C PRO A 13 15.70 1.02 6.88
N ALA A 14 15.69 0.64 8.16
CA ALA A 14 14.53 0.82 9.03
C ALA A 14 14.10 2.29 9.06
N GLY A 15 12.81 2.57 8.79
CA GLY A 15 12.28 3.92 8.77
C GLY A 15 12.48 4.69 7.46
N PHE A 16 13.15 4.14 6.45
CA PHE A 16 13.44 4.84 5.19
C PHE A 16 12.20 5.48 4.54
N TYR A 17 11.10 4.77 4.46
CA TYR A 17 9.85 5.31 3.88
C TYR A 17 9.19 6.35 4.79
N ASP A 18 9.37 6.24 6.11
CA ASP A 18 8.89 7.25 7.05
C ASP A 18 9.68 8.54 6.94
N GLU A 19 11.00 8.47 6.80
CA GLU A 19 11.85 9.65 6.57
C GLU A 19 11.43 10.41 5.31
N ILE A 20 11.15 9.71 4.20
CA ILE A 20 10.62 10.32 2.98
C ILE A 20 9.31 11.05 3.28
N HIS A 21 8.41 10.45 4.06
CA HIS A 21 7.12 11.04 4.42
C HIS A 21 7.30 12.26 5.34
N GLN A 22 8.23 12.22 6.28
CA GLN A 22 8.50 13.34 7.19
C GLN A 22 9.09 14.56 6.49
N CYS A 23 9.74 14.41 5.32
CA CYS A 23 10.23 15.53 4.53
C CYS A 23 9.11 16.49 4.06
N LYS A 24 7.87 16.00 3.95
CA LYS A 24 6.66 16.77 3.56
C LYS A 24 6.80 17.53 2.24
N ALA A 25 7.73 17.15 1.38
CA ALA A 25 8.03 17.81 0.12
C ALA A 25 8.58 16.85 -0.94
N GLY A 26 8.48 17.25 -2.21
CA GLY A 26 9.02 16.53 -3.35
C GLY A 26 8.15 15.37 -3.85
N VAL A 27 8.54 14.84 -5.00
CA VAL A 27 7.79 13.79 -5.73
C VAL A 27 7.49 12.56 -4.88
N ARG A 28 8.49 12.05 -4.14
CA ARG A 28 8.34 10.85 -3.32
C ARG A 28 7.35 11.05 -2.19
N PHE A 29 7.42 12.19 -1.48
CA PHE A 29 6.44 12.51 -0.44
C PHE A 29 5.02 12.52 -1.03
N PHE A 30 4.79 13.27 -2.12
CA PHE A 30 3.46 13.38 -2.72
C PHE A 30 2.94 12.05 -3.24
N TRP A 31 3.81 11.17 -3.77
CA TRP A 31 3.42 9.82 -4.15
C TRP A 31 2.86 9.04 -2.95
N HIS A 32 3.59 9.02 -1.84
CA HIS A 32 3.15 8.32 -0.63
C HIS A 32 1.93 8.98 0.01
N ASP A 33 1.89 10.30 0.12
CA ASP A 33 0.77 11.04 0.72
C ASP A 33 -0.53 10.80 -0.06
N LEU A 34 -0.53 10.91 -1.37
CA LEU A 34 -1.72 10.69 -2.20
C LEU A 34 -2.20 9.24 -2.16
N LYS A 35 -1.28 8.28 -2.18
CA LYS A 35 -1.56 6.86 -2.00
C LYS A 35 -2.23 6.60 -0.64
N PHE A 36 -1.62 7.05 0.44
CA PHE A 36 -2.14 6.83 1.80
C PHE A 36 -3.50 7.51 2.01
N ARG A 37 -3.70 8.72 1.51
CA ARG A 37 -5.02 9.40 1.51
C ARG A 37 -6.05 8.61 0.72
N ALA A 38 -5.68 8.05 -0.42
CA ALA A 38 -6.59 7.22 -1.22
C ALA A 38 -7.03 5.96 -0.47
N VAL A 39 -6.14 5.34 0.31
CA VAL A 39 -6.47 4.19 1.17
C VAL A 39 -7.31 4.64 2.37
N ALA A 40 -6.87 5.66 3.12
CA ALA A 40 -7.54 6.14 4.33
C ALA A 40 -9.00 6.51 4.06
N LYS A 41 -9.29 7.20 2.94
CA LYS A 41 -10.66 7.52 2.52
C LYS A 41 -11.56 6.29 2.36
N ARG A 42 -11.00 5.12 2.13
CA ARG A 42 -11.74 3.86 2.00
C ARG A 42 -11.93 3.13 3.33
N LEU A 43 -11.36 3.68 4.40
CA LEU A 43 -11.45 3.18 5.76
C LEU A 43 -12.40 4.02 6.65
N ASP A 44 -13.14 4.97 6.07
CA ASP A 44 -14.09 5.77 6.83
C ASP A 44 -15.11 4.88 7.56
N GLY A 45 -15.29 5.14 8.86
CA GLY A 45 -16.25 4.45 9.72
C GLY A 45 -15.81 3.05 10.19
N VAL A 46 -14.53 2.66 10.02
CA VAL A 46 -14.00 1.40 10.58
C VAL A 46 -13.47 1.62 12.00
N GLY A 47 -13.67 0.64 12.88
CA GLY A 47 -13.15 0.67 14.27
C GLY A 47 -11.82 -0.05 14.43
N LYS A 48 -11.57 -1.09 13.62
CA LYS A 48 -10.39 -1.95 13.76
C LYS A 48 -9.76 -2.29 12.41
N VAL A 49 -8.47 -2.00 12.26
CA VAL A 49 -7.72 -2.16 11.00
C VAL A 49 -6.50 -3.07 11.20
N LEU A 50 -6.28 -3.97 10.24
CA LEU A 50 -5.02 -4.69 10.08
C LEU A 50 -4.30 -4.17 8.83
N ASP A 51 -3.05 -3.74 8.98
CA ASP A 51 -2.18 -3.35 7.86
C ASP A 51 -1.11 -4.42 7.63
N VAL A 52 -1.22 -5.16 6.52
CA VAL A 52 -0.32 -6.26 6.17
C VAL A 52 0.79 -5.74 5.27
N GLY A 53 2.03 -5.94 5.68
CA GLY A 53 3.20 -5.31 5.08
C GLY A 53 3.30 -3.84 5.48
N CYS A 54 3.11 -3.55 6.78
CA CYS A 54 3.02 -2.18 7.29
C CYS A 54 4.36 -1.42 7.25
N GLY A 55 5.48 -2.10 7.02
CA GLY A 55 6.82 -1.52 7.06
C GLY A 55 7.08 -0.73 8.34
N PRO A 56 7.57 0.53 8.25
CA PRO A 56 7.87 1.38 9.41
C PRO A 56 6.61 1.98 10.08
N GLY A 57 5.40 1.53 9.75
CA GLY A 57 4.16 1.98 10.38
C GLY A 57 3.66 3.37 9.95
N THR A 58 4.26 3.96 8.90
CA THR A 58 3.98 5.33 8.44
C THR A 58 2.51 5.57 8.13
N PHE A 59 1.84 4.61 7.50
CA PHE A 59 0.42 4.72 7.17
C PHE A 59 -0.45 4.78 8.44
N ILE A 60 -0.30 3.81 9.32
CA ILE A 60 -1.04 3.77 10.60
C ILE A 60 -0.80 5.04 11.38
N GLY A 61 0.47 5.39 11.61
CA GLY A 61 0.84 6.50 12.49
C GLY A 61 0.42 7.90 12.01
N ASN A 62 0.23 8.10 10.71
CA ASN A 62 -0.10 9.44 10.17
C ASN A 62 -1.53 9.57 9.63
N TYR A 63 -2.24 8.46 9.36
CA TYR A 63 -3.54 8.51 8.66
C TYR A 63 -4.68 7.81 9.41
N LEU A 64 -4.41 7.04 10.48
CA LEU A 64 -5.43 6.25 11.19
C LEU A 64 -5.57 6.66 12.68
N GLY A 65 -5.49 7.96 12.98
CA GLY A 65 -5.71 8.45 14.35
C GLY A 65 -7.10 8.07 14.89
N GLY A 66 -7.17 7.55 16.13
CA GLY A 66 -8.42 7.16 16.78
C GLY A 66 -9.03 5.85 16.26
N VAL A 67 -8.25 5.03 15.56
CA VAL A 67 -8.66 3.70 15.07
C VAL A 67 -7.76 2.64 15.70
N GLU A 68 -8.33 1.53 16.20
CA GLU A 68 -7.52 0.41 16.66
C GLU A 68 -6.80 -0.25 15.49
N CYS A 69 -5.47 -0.26 15.51
CA CYS A 69 -4.67 -0.77 14.41
C CYS A 69 -3.66 -1.83 14.87
N LEU A 70 -3.55 -2.88 14.07
CA LEU A 70 -2.43 -3.81 14.10
C LEU A 70 -1.68 -3.72 12.77
N GLY A 71 -0.40 -3.36 12.80
CA GLY A 71 0.49 -3.47 11.67
C GLY A 71 1.31 -4.76 11.77
N ILE A 72 1.37 -5.52 10.69
CA ILE A 72 2.27 -6.70 10.62
C ILE A 72 3.23 -6.58 9.45
N ASP A 73 4.49 -6.95 9.71
CA ASP A 73 5.54 -7.02 8.69
C ASP A 73 6.53 -8.12 9.05
N PHE A 74 7.16 -8.74 8.06
CA PHE A 74 8.17 -9.79 8.32
C PHE A 74 9.49 -9.22 8.82
N SER A 75 9.79 -7.94 8.55
CA SER A 75 11.01 -7.26 8.93
C SER A 75 10.95 -6.82 10.40
N ALA A 76 11.76 -7.46 11.23
CA ALA A 76 11.88 -7.10 12.65
C ALA A 76 12.41 -5.67 12.83
N SER A 77 13.33 -5.22 11.97
CA SER A 77 13.90 -3.88 12.04
C SER A 77 12.87 -2.78 11.77
N GLN A 78 11.95 -3.00 10.81
CA GLN A 78 10.85 -2.09 10.52
C GLN A 78 9.83 -2.08 11.65
N ILE A 79 9.48 -3.24 12.21
CA ILE A 79 8.55 -3.36 13.33
C ILE A 79 9.11 -2.68 14.60
N ASP A 80 10.38 -2.85 14.89
CA ASP A 80 11.03 -2.15 16.00
C ASP A 80 10.97 -0.62 15.81
N TYR A 81 11.21 -0.16 14.59
CA TYR A 81 11.07 1.26 14.26
C TYR A 81 9.61 1.71 14.45
N ALA A 82 8.64 0.99 13.90
CA ALA A 82 7.23 1.31 13.99
C ALA A 82 6.74 1.41 15.43
N ASN A 83 7.12 0.46 16.28
CA ASN A 83 6.77 0.47 17.71
C ASN A 83 7.36 1.68 18.44
N ARG A 84 8.64 2.01 18.20
CA ARG A 84 9.25 3.19 18.82
C ARG A 84 8.65 4.50 18.35
N ARG A 85 8.24 4.57 17.09
CA ARG A 85 7.80 5.82 16.44
C ARG A 85 6.31 6.06 16.59
N TYR A 86 5.48 5.02 16.48
CA TYR A 86 4.04 5.07 16.34
C TYR A 86 3.27 4.16 17.30
N GLY A 87 3.98 3.36 18.11
CA GLY A 87 3.35 2.46 19.07
C GLY A 87 2.58 3.22 20.15
N THR A 88 1.32 2.86 20.34
CA THR A 88 0.40 3.40 21.36
C THR A 88 -0.49 2.28 21.88
N ALA A 89 -1.43 2.60 22.78
CA ALA A 89 -2.45 1.62 23.20
C ALA A 89 -3.36 1.20 22.03
N GLU A 90 -3.57 2.07 21.03
CA GLU A 90 -4.43 1.82 19.86
C GLU A 90 -3.64 1.28 18.67
N HIS A 91 -2.35 1.62 18.54
CA HIS A 91 -1.48 1.23 17.42
C HIS A 91 -0.44 0.23 17.90
N ARG A 92 -0.56 -1.01 17.43
CA ARG A 92 0.35 -2.11 17.75
C ARG A 92 1.04 -2.61 16.47
N PHE A 93 2.30 -3.02 16.59
CA PHE A 93 3.08 -3.54 15.46
C PHE A 93 3.76 -4.84 15.85
N SER A 94 3.74 -5.84 14.96
CA SER A 94 4.22 -7.19 15.26
C SER A 94 4.80 -7.88 14.02
N THR A 95 5.72 -8.82 14.23
CA THR A 95 6.23 -9.74 13.19
C THR A 95 5.37 -10.99 13.05
N GLN A 96 4.19 -11.04 13.65
CA GLN A 96 3.29 -12.19 13.54
C GLN A 96 2.88 -12.47 12.10
N MET A 97 2.77 -13.73 11.77
CA MET A 97 2.24 -14.15 10.47
C MET A 97 0.72 -13.96 10.42
N LEU A 98 0.19 -13.57 9.29
CA LEU A 98 -1.25 -13.37 9.09
C LEU A 98 -2.06 -14.60 9.52
N ALA A 99 -1.61 -15.81 9.17
CA ALA A 99 -2.27 -17.07 9.51
C ALA A 99 -2.31 -17.38 11.03
N SER A 100 -1.50 -16.70 11.86
CA SER A 100 -1.48 -16.91 13.31
C SER A 100 -2.40 -15.95 14.07
N LEU A 101 -3.04 -14.99 13.38
CA LEU A 101 -3.95 -14.04 14.01
C LEU A 101 -5.31 -14.70 14.30
N GLY A 102 -5.78 -14.58 15.56
CA GLY A 102 -7.05 -15.15 16.01
C GLY A 102 -8.20 -14.15 16.11
N GLU A 103 -8.00 -12.90 15.65
CA GLU A 103 -8.98 -11.82 15.77
C GLU A 103 -9.50 -11.38 14.39
N ARG A 104 -10.65 -10.69 14.37
CA ARG A 104 -11.25 -10.17 13.14
C ARG A 104 -11.10 -8.67 13.06
N PHE A 105 -11.11 -8.17 11.82
CA PHE A 105 -10.90 -6.76 11.51
C PHE A 105 -12.03 -6.21 10.64
N ASP A 106 -12.38 -4.95 10.84
CA ASP A 106 -13.37 -4.25 10.02
C ASP A 106 -12.79 -3.86 8.67
N ALA A 107 -11.46 -3.64 8.64
CA ALA A 107 -10.75 -3.51 7.38
C ALA A 107 -9.35 -4.14 7.47
N ILE A 108 -8.89 -4.63 6.33
CA ILE A 108 -7.50 -5.06 6.13
C ILE A 108 -6.93 -4.24 4.99
N THR A 109 -5.70 -3.77 5.13
CA THR A 109 -4.96 -3.06 4.08
C THR A 109 -3.75 -3.86 3.63
N MET A 110 -3.48 -3.81 2.32
CA MET A 110 -2.26 -4.32 1.68
C MET A 110 -1.78 -3.23 0.71
N ILE A 111 -0.81 -2.42 1.13
CA ILE A 111 -0.38 -1.23 0.41
C ILE A 111 0.95 -1.48 -0.29
N GLU A 112 0.90 -1.61 -1.63
CA GLU A 112 2.08 -1.94 -2.45
C GLU A 112 2.84 -3.17 -1.90
N LEU A 113 2.10 -4.27 -1.70
CA LEU A 113 2.61 -5.53 -1.18
C LEU A 113 2.56 -6.66 -2.23
N LEU A 114 1.46 -6.78 -2.96
CA LEU A 114 1.21 -7.95 -3.82
C LEU A 114 2.17 -8.07 -5.00
N GLU A 115 2.72 -6.95 -5.48
CA GLU A 115 3.72 -6.92 -6.55
C GLU A 115 5.06 -7.56 -6.18
N HIS A 116 5.34 -7.63 -4.89
CA HIS A 116 6.56 -8.24 -4.34
C HIS A 116 6.45 -9.75 -4.11
N LEU A 117 5.25 -10.30 -4.25
CA LEU A 117 4.97 -11.71 -3.96
C LEU A 117 4.83 -12.54 -5.24
N PRO A 118 5.29 -13.79 -5.25
CA PRO A 118 4.92 -14.74 -6.29
C PRO A 118 3.39 -14.85 -6.43
N PRO A 119 2.83 -15.05 -7.63
CA PRO A 119 1.39 -15.05 -7.85
C PRO A 119 0.62 -16.04 -6.96
N ALA A 120 1.21 -17.19 -6.64
CA ALA A 120 0.57 -18.18 -5.76
C ALA A 120 0.49 -17.68 -4.31
N ASP A 121 1.57 -17.05 -3.82
CA ASP A 121 1.64 -16.52 -2.46
C ASP A 121 0.73 -15.29 -2.31
N ALA A 122 0.65 -14.43 -3.32
CA ALA A 122 -0.27 -13.29 -3.33
C ALA A 122 -1.73 -13.77 -3.21
N ARG A 123 -2.15 -14.79 -3.98
CA ARG A 123 -3.51 -15.35 -3.88
C ARG A 123 -3.78 -16.02 -2.54
N ARG A 124 -2.80 -16.75 -1.99
CA ARG A 124 -2.92 -17.34 -0.64
C ARG A 124 -3.12 -16.25 0.41
N LEU A 125 -2.30 -15.20 0.38
CA LEU A 125 -2.40 -14.07 1.30
C LEU A 125 -3.77 -13.37 1.23
N LEU A 126 -4.30 -13.18 0.02
CA LEU A 126 -5.64 -12.63 -0.18
C LEU A 126 -6.74 -13.51 0.43
N ALA A 127 -6.64 -14.84 0.28
CA ALA A 127 -7.61 -15.78 0.85
C ALA A 127 -7.52 -15.84 2.40
N GLU A 128 -6.31 -15.82 2.97
CA GLU A 128 -6.09 -15.75 4.42
C GLU A 128 -6.68 -14.46 5.00
N ALA A 129 -6.42 -13.30 4.36
CA ALA A 129 -6.97 -12.03 4.78
C ALA A 129 -8.50 -12.02 4.77
N ARG A 130 -9.14 -12.64 3.77
CA ARG A 130 -10.60 -12.78 3.74
C ARG A 130 -11.14 -13.46 4.99
N GLY A 131 -10.44 -14.50 5.48
CA GLY A 131 -10.83 -15.24 6.70
C GLY A 131 -10.81 -14.40 7.98
N LEU A 132 -10.04 -13.33 8.00
CA LEU A 132 -9.90 -12.42 9.16
C LEU A 132 -10.82 -11.20 9.07
N LEU A 133 -11.57 -11.00 8.00
CA LEU A 133 -12.52 -9.91 7.92
C LEU A 133 -13.78 -10.19 8.75
N SER A 134 -14.30 -9.14 9.38
CA SER A 134 -15.65 -9.11 9.93
C SER A 134 -16.68 -9.33 8.81
N PRO A 135 -17.93 -9.78 9.09
CA PRO A 135 -18.92 -10.04 8.05
C PRO A 135 -19.22 -8.88 7.10
N GLN A 136 -19.08 -7.65 7.58
CA GLN A 136 -19.23 -6.42 6.78
C GLN A 136 -17.89 -5.75 6.48
N GLY A 137 -16.79 -6.43 6.80
CA GLY A 137 -15.44 -5.93 6.62
C GLY A 137 -15.05 -5.77 5.16
N ARG A 138 -13.92 -5.11 4.93
CA ARG A 138 -13.38 -4.87 3.60
C ARG A 138 -11.87 -5.01 3.56
N LEU A 139 -11.38 -5.54 2.46
CA LEU A 139 -9.98 -5.48 2.09
C LEU A 139 -9.75 -4.27 1.18
N VAL A 140 -8.71 -3.49 1.46
CA VAL A 140 -8.24 -2.40 0.59
C VAL A 140 -6.83 -2.74 0.12
N VAL A 141 -6.65 -2.88 -1.19
CA VAL A 141 -5.37 -3.24 -1.80
C VAL A 141 -4.91 -2.11 -2.71
N THR A 142 -3.62 -1.78 -2.65
CA THR A 142 -2.99 -0.96 -3.69
C THR A 142 -1.82 -1.68 -4.31
N THR A 143 -1.60 -1.45 -5.61
CA THR A 143 -0.46 -1.97 -6.35
C THR A 143 -0.23 -1.13 -7.61
N PRO A 144 0.98 -1.02 -8.16
CA PRO A 144 1.24 -0.30 -9.38
C PRO A 144 0.40 -0.79 -10.56
N ASN A 145 -0.06 0.14 -11.39
CA ASN A 145 -0.85 -0.16 -12.58
C ASN A 145 0.04 -0.31 -13.82
N TYR A 146 0.34 -1.53 -14.22
CA TYR A 146 1.17 -1.80 -15.39
C TYR A 146 0.49 -1.54 -16.76
N ARG A 147 -0.78 -1.10 -16.76
CA ARG A 147 -1.48 -0.57 -17.94
C ARG A 147 -1.72 0.95 -17.86
N SER A 148 -0.76 1.68 -17.29
CA SER A 148 -0.72 3.14 -17.21
C SER A 148 0.65 3.66 -17.64
N LEU A 149 1.02 4.87 -17.24
CA LEU A 149 2.38 5.40 -17.41
C LEU A 149 3.40 4.81 -16.42
N TRP A 150 2.95 3.97 -15.46
CA TRP A 150 3.83 3.39 -14.45
C TRP A 150 5.08 2.71 -15.01
N PRO A 151 5.03 1.87 -16.06
CA PRO A 151 6.24 1.23 -16.61
C PRO A 151 7.30 2.23 -17.06
N LEU A 152 6.90 3.39 -17.60
CA LEU A 152 7.84 4.46 -17.98
C LEU A 152 8.41 5.16 -16.76
N ILE A 153 7.57 5.39 -15.74
CA ILE A 153 7.99 5.99 -14.46
C ILE A 153 8.99 5.07 -13.77
N GLU A 154 8.68 3.78 -13.66
CA GLU A 154 9.54 2.76 -13.06
C GLU A 154 10.89 2.68 -13.77
N TRP A 155 10.91 2.65 -15.11
CA TRP A 155 12.12 2.69 -15.91
C TRP A 155 12.97 3.94 -15.61
N GLY A 156 12.34 5.12 -15.52
CA GLY A 156 13.01 6.37 -15.18
C GLY A 156 13.58 6.35 -13.76
N VAL A 157 12.80 5.90 -12.78
CA VAL A 157 13.22 5.81 -11.37
C VAL A 157 14.37 4.83 -11.21
N ASN A 158 14.34 3.68 -11.86
CA ASN A 158 15.41 2.67 -11.78
C ASN A 158 16.77 3.19 -12.33
N ARG A 159 16.75 4.24 -13.16
CA ARG A 159 17.99 4.86 -13.67
C ARG A 159 18.61 5.89 -12.74
N VAL A 160 17.79 6.54 -11.92
CA VAL A 160 18.25 7.65 -11.04
C VAL A 160 18.21 7.28 -9.56
N SER A 161 17.54 6.20 -9.17
CA SER A 161 17.42 5.75 -7.79
C SER A 161 18.47 4.68 -7.47
N ARG A 162 18.92 4.67 -6.20
CA ARG A 162 19.75 3.58 -5.66
C ARG A 162 18.96 2.27 -5.43
N VAL A 163 17.62 2.36 -5.41
CA VAL A 163 16.71 1.22 -5.19
C VAL A 163 16.09 0.88 -6.55
N SER A 164 16.31 -0.36 -7.03
CA SER A 164 15.71 -0.86 -8.26
C SER A 164 14.37 -1.52 -7.99
N TYR A 165 13.29 -0.99 -8.56
CA TYR A 165 11.95 -1.60 -8.49
C TYR A 165 11.82 -2.81 -9.44
N GLU A 166 12.59 -2.88 -10.52
CA GLU A 166 12.51 -3.97 -11.51
C GLU A 166 12.77 -5.35 -10.91
N GLN A 167 13.68 -5.42 -9.93
CA GLN A 167 13.99 -6.67 -9.22
C GLN A 167 12.99 -6.99 -8.12
N GLN A 168 12.22 -6.00 -7.66
CA GLN A 168 11.27 -6.14 -6.57
C GLN A 168 9.86 -6.44 -7.07
N HIS A 169 9.44 -5.88 -8.21
CA HIS A 169 8.11 -6.06 -8.78
C HIS A 169 8.05 -7.30 -9.66
N ILE A 170 7.97 -8.45 -9.04
CA ILE A 170 7.93 -9.76 -9.73
C ILE A 170 6.52 -10.13 -10.22
N ASN A 171 5.48 -9.46 -9.68
CA ASN A 171 4.08 -9.71 -9.99
C ASN A 171 3.42 -8.43 -10.51
N LYS A 172 3.19 -8.35 -11.83
CA LYS A 172 2.70 -7.14 -12.50
C LYS A 172 1.19 -7.15 -12.60
N TYR A 173 0.54 -6.11 -12.03
CA TYR A 173 -0.91 -5.99 -11.98
C TYR A 173 -1.49 -4.99 -12.98
N TRP A 174 -2.70 -5.27 -13.40
CA TRP A 174 -3.64 -4.34 -14.05
C TRP A 174 -5.04 -4.62 -13.51
N ARG A 175 -5.98 -3.72 -13.78
CA ARG A 175 -7.34 -3.77 -13.18
C ARG A 175 -7.99 -5.15 -13.26
N GLY A 176 -8.04 -5.75 -14.46
CA GLY A 176 -8.68 -7.06 -14.65
C GLY A 176 -7.97 -8.21 -13.93
N ARG A 177 -6.65 -8.19 -13.85
CA ARG A 177 -5.89 -9.22 -13.13
C ARG A 177 -6.11 -9.12 -11.62
N LEU A 178 -6.04 -7.90 -11.05
CA LEU A 178 -6.28 -7.70 -9.62
C LEU A 178 -7.71 -8.13 -9.26
N ALA A 179 -8.70 -7.75 -10.08
CA ALA A 179 -10.08 -8.19 -9.87
C ALA A 179 -10.24 -9.71 -9.93
N ALA A 180 -9.57 -10.38 -10.86
CA ALA A 180 -9.60 -11.84 -10.99
C ALA A 180 -8.97 -12.55 -9.78
N ASP A 181 -7.79 -12.09 -9.32
CA ASP A 181 -7.12 -12.69 -8.15
C ASP A 181 -7.96 -12.50 -6.88
N LEU A 182 -8.62 -11.34 -6.69
CA LEU A 182 -9.54 -11.10 -5.58
C LEU A 182 -10.78 -11.99 -5.65
N ALA A 183 -11.39 -12.14 -6.82
CA ALA A 183 -12.53 -13.03 -7.01
C ALA A 183 -12.16 -14.51 -6.77
N GLN A 184 -10.97 -14.95 -7.23
CA GLN A 184 -10.46 -16.29 -6.96
C GLN A 184 -10.18 -16.53 -5.47
N ALA A 185 -9.80 -15.49 -4.72
CA ALA A 185 -9.64 -15.54 -3.27
C ALA A 185 -10.99 -15.57 -2.52
N GLY A 186 -12.11 -15.54 -3.24
CA GLY A 186 -13.47 -15.71 -2.70
C GLY A 186 -14.17 -14.41 -2.30
N TYR A 187 -13.66 -13.24 -2.67
CA TYR A 187 -14.37 -11.98 -2.44
C TYR A 187 -15.57 -11.84 -3.36
N ALA A 188 -16.77 -11.61 -2.78
CA ALA A 188 -18.04 -11.56 -3.52
C ALA A 188 -18.24 -10.22 -4.25
N LYS A 189 -17.74 -9.12 -3.67
CA LYS A 189 -17.83 -7.78 -4.26
C LYS A 189 -16.43 -7.20 -4.43
N VAL A 190 -16.05 -6.89 -5.66
CA VAL A 190 -14.73 -6.35 -6.00
C VAL A 190 -14.88 -5.10 -6.84
N GLU A 191 -14.38 -4.00 -6.33
CA GLU A 191 -14.31 -2.72 -7.03
C GLU A 191 -12.84 -2.34 -7.22
N VAL A 192 -12.40 -2.13 -8.47
CA VAL A 192 -11.03 -1.72 -8.77
C VAL A 192 -11.06 -0.37 -9.48
N GLY A 193 -10.55 0.63 -8.80
CA GLY A 193 -10.32 1.97 -9.32
C GLY A 193 -8.83 2.26 -9.57
N THR A 194 -8.56 3.50 -9.96
CA THR A 194 -7.20 4.02 -10.08
C THR A 194 -7.02 5.27 -9.23
N ALA A 195 -5.80 5.54 -8.82
CA ALA A 195 -5.38 6.73 -8.09
C ALA A 195 -3.98 7.13 -8.55
N VAL A 196 -3.52 8.29 -8.06
CA VAL A 196 -2.18 8.81 -8.28
C VAL A 196 -1.83 8.90 -9.77
N GLY A 197 -2.12 10.04 -10.35
CA GLY A 197 -1.77 10.36 -11.74
C GLY A 197 -0.36 10.99 -11.86
N LEU A 198 -0.30 12.16 -12.44
CA LEU A 198 0.93 12.93 -12.63
C LEU A 198 1.16 13.97 -11.52
N ALA A 199 0.19 14.17 -10.62
CA ALA A 199 0.27 15.16 -9.54
C ALA A 199 1.57 15.08 -8.71
N PRO A 200 2.11 13.91 -8.34
CA PRO A 200 3.38 13.84 -7.61
C PRO A 200 4.53 14.54 -8.34
N PHE A 201 4.58 14.47 -9.68
CA PHE A 201 5.65 15.09 -10.48
C PHE A 201 5.53 16.62 -10.53
N ALA A 202 4.31 17.16 -10.42
CA ALA A 202 4.12 18.61 -10.32
C ALA A 202 4.72 19.20 -9.02
N ALA A 203 5.06 18.36 -8.03
CA ALA A 203 5.73 18.78 -6.80
C ALA A 203 7.13 19.35 -7.01
N VAL A 204 7.76 19.15 -8.15
CA VAL A 204 9.02 19.82 -8.52
C VAL A 204 8.82 21.35 -8.64
N PHE A 205 7.60 21.80 -8.91
CA PHE A 205 7.21 23.21 -8.96
C PHE A 205 6.60 23.71 -7.64
N GLY A 206 6.58 22.87 -6.61
CA GLY A 206 6.06 23.19 -5.28
C GLY A 206 4.77 22.45 -4.92
N ARG A 207 4.31 22.68 -3.70
CA ARG A 207 3.14 21.99 -3.12
C ARG A 207 1.83 22.38 -3.82
N GLY A 208 1.64 23.67 -4.12
CA GLY A 208 0.41 24.19 -4.73
C GLY A 208 0.09 23.51 -6.08
N PRO A 209 1.00 23.52 -7.05
CA PRO A 209 0.83 22.83 -8.32
C PRO A 209 0.50 21.33 -8.18
N ALA A 210 1.16 20.61 -7.26
CA ALA A 210 0.86 19.22 -7.02
C ALA A 210 -0.56 19.00 -6.48
N GLN A 211 -0.99 19.81 -5.52
CA GLN A 211 -2.33 19.72 -4.95
C GLN A 211 -3.42 20.11 -5.96
N TRP A 212 -3.17 21.13 -6.76
CA TRP A 212 -4.09 21.55 -7.82
C TRP A 212 -4.27 20.43 -8.86
N LEU A 213 -3.16 19.87 -9.35
CA LEU A 213 -3.23 18.81 -10.34
C LEU A 213 -3.92 17.55 -9.78
N ASP A 214 -3.64 17.16 -8.53
CA ASP A 214 -4.36 16.04 -7.86
C ASP A 214 -5.87 16.30 -7.80
N ALA A 215 -6.29 17.53 -7.47
CA ALA A 215 -7.71 17.88 -7.44
C ALA A 215 -8.36 17.75 -8.82
N VAL A 216 -7.68 18.18 -9.89
CA VAL A 216 -8.14 18.04 -11.27
C VAL A 216 -8.22 16.55 -11.65
N GLU A 217 -7.16 15.78 -11.40
CA GLU A 217 -7.12 14.34 -11.72
C GLU A 217 -8.23 13.56 -11.02
N ARG A 218 -8.50 13.87 -9.75
CA ARG A 218 -9.60 13.26 -9.00
C ARG A 218 -10.98 13.63 -9.55
N SER A 219 -11.18 14.89 -10.00
CA SER A 219 -12.45 15.33 -10.54
C SER A 219 -12.85 14.58 -11.83
N VAL A 220 -11.86 14.13 -12.61
CA VAL A 220 -12.04 13.32 -13.82
C VAL A 220 -11.79 11.82 -13.59
N GLY A 221 -11.75 11.37 -12.32
CA GLY A 221 -11.54 9.97 -11.95
C GLY A 221 -10.21 9.41 -12.46
N HIS A 222 -9.15 10.24 -12.54
CA HIS A 222 -7.83 9.90 -13.13
C HIS A 222 -7.97 9.36 -14.56
N LEU A 223 -9.07 9.68 -15.27
CA LEU A 223 -9.45 9.15 -16.60
C LEU A 223 -9.33 7.61 -16.68
N GLY A 224 -9.42 6.91 -15.54
CA GLY A 224 -9.23 5.46 -15.44
C GLY A 224 -7.78 5.00 -15.67
N CYS A 225 -6.82 5.91 -15.83
CA CYS A 225 -5.42 5.63 -16.19
C CYS A 225 -4.42 5.99 -15.08
N GLY A 226 -4.86 6.20 -13.83
CA GLY A 226 -3.96 6.46 -12.71
C GLY A 226 -2.90 5.36 -12.56
N ASN A 227 -1.73 5.76 -12.09
CA ASN A 227 -0.54 4.90 -12.00
C ASN A 227 -0.61 3.88 -10.86
N LEU A 228 -1.56 4.03 -9.96
CA LEU A 228 -1.84 3.13 -8.86
C LEU A 228 -3.23 2.51 -9.03
N LEU A 229 -3.34 1.19 -8.91
CA LEU A 229 -4.61 0.51 -8.70
C LEU A 229 -5.00 0.63 -7.22
N VAL A 230 -6.28 0.83 -6.98
CA VAL A 230 -6.87 0.76 -5.64
C VAL A 230 -8.10 -0.13 -5.71
N ALA A 231 -8.07 -1.26 -5.04
CA ALA A 231 -9.18 -2.19 -4.97
C ALA A 231 -9.84 -2.14 -3.59
N VAL A 232 -11.17 -2.24 -3.57
CA VAL A 232 -11.96 -2.52 -2.37
C VAL A 232 -12.69 -3.83 -2.62
N ALA A 233 -12.49 -4.81 -1.73
CA ALA A 233 -13.09 -6.12 -1.84
C ALA A 233 -13.82 -6.49 -0.53
N ARG A 234 -14.99 -7.14 -0.65
CA ARG A 234 -15.81 -7.59 0.50
C ARG A 234 -16.06 -9.09 0.42
N PRO A 235 -16.10 -9.77 1.57
CA PRO A 235 -16.40 -11.20 1.65
C PRO A 235 -17.66 -11.63 0.91
#